data_b08067079940a6da99ad7c415073a7fd
#
_entry.id   b08067079940a6da99ad7c415073a7fd
#
_cell.length_a   1.000
_cell.length_b   1.000
_cell.length_c   1.000
_cell.angle_alpha   90.00
_cell.angle_beta   90.00
_cell.angle_gamma   90.00
#
_symmetry.space_group_name_H-M   'P 1'
#
loop_
_entity.id
_entity.type
_entity.pdbx_description
1 polymer ?
#
loop_
_entity_poly.entity_id
_entity_poly.type
_entity_poly.pdbx_seq_one_letter_code
_entity_poly.pdbx_strand_id
1 'polypeptide(L)'
;MKTVLGIILIILFCIFIRIAVGELCIVPSGSMEPTLLCGDRVWIDKITYGARFPTRWADIPVINVFTWIRPLREMDRNTHWKYRRLPGIGYPEVGDIVVFNSPESTDQLLVKRITRIKKKNDTLHVRRDNYLFLRKLIAEEGCDVRMRKRSVYINGICDSIYGLKRTYYYVEGDNSA
;
A
#
# COMPACT_ATOMS: atom_id res chain seq x y z
N MET A 1 -7.38 -41.17 9.70
CA MET A 1 -6.57 -40.13 10.38
C MET A 1 -5.44 -39.57 9.51
N LYS A 2 -4.54 -40.39 8.94
CA LYS A 2 -3.39 -39.92 8.11
C LYS A 2 -3.81 -39.10 6.89
N THR A 3 -4.85 -39.51 6.15
CA THR A 3 -5.38 -38.78 4.99
C THR A 3 -5.96 -37.41 5.35
N VAL A 4 -6.72 -37.31 6.46
CA VAL A 4 -7.29 -36.03 6.91
C VAL A 4 -6.19 -35.05 7.33
N LEU A 5 -5.18 -35.54 8.07
CA LEU A 5 -4.01 -34.74 8.43
C LEU A 5 -3.26 -34.24 7.18
N GLY A 6 -3.09 -35.09 6.17
CA GLY A 6 -2.48 -34.67 4.92
C GLY A 6 -3.23 -33.56 4.21
N ILE A 7 -4.56 -33.64 4.16
CA ILE A 7 -5.40 -32.58 3.55
C ILE A 7 -5.25 -31.27 4.31
N ILE A 8 -5.29 -31.30 5.65
CA ILE A 8 -5.10 -30.11 6.49
C ILE A 8 -3.74 -29.46 6.22
N LEU A 9 -2.67 -30.24 6.15
CA LEU A 9 -1.32 -29.75 5.88
C LEU A 9 -1.23 -29.08 4.49
N ILE A 10 -1.86 -29.66 3.48
CA ILE A 10 -1.90 -29.06 2.13
C ILE A 10 -2.64 -27.72 2.17
N ILE A 11 -3.78 -27.65 2.83
CA ILE A 11 -4.55 -26.39 2.96
C ILE A 11 -3.71 -25.33 3.66
N LEU A 12 -3.07 -25.65 4.78
CA LEU A 12 -2.21 -24.72 5.52
C LEU A 12 -1.02 -24.26 4.67
N PHE A 13 -0.43 -25.15 3.88
CA PHE A 13 0.65 -24.81 2.96
C PHE A 13 0.20 -23.85 1.84
N CYS A 14 -0.97 -24.08 1.25
CA CYS A 14 -1.55 -23.17 0.27
C CYS A 14 -1.85 -21.77 0.86
N ILE A 15 -2.38 -21.71 2.09
CA ILE A 15 -2.60 -20.45 2.81
C ILE A 15 -1.27 -19.73 3.04
N PHE A 16 -0.25 -20.46 3.47
CA PHE A 16 1.09 -19.91 3.70
C PHE A 16 1.68 -19.30 2.42
N ILE A 17 1.64 -20.05 1.28
CA ILE A 17 2.13 -19.53 0.00
C ILE A 17 1.41 -18.23 -0.35
N ARG A 18 0.09 -18.19 -0.27
CA ARG A 18 -0.69 -17.02 -0.64
C ARG A 18 -0.44 -15.81 0.25
N ILE A 19 -0.16 -16.01 1.52
CA ILE A 19 0.14 -14.91 2.45
C ILE A 19 1.58 -14.43 2.30
N ALA A 20 2.55 -15.36 2.20
CA ALA A 20 3.97 -15.06 2.35
C ALA A 20 4.72 -14.93 1.02
N VAL A 21 4.32 -15.68 -0.01
CA VAL A 21 5.06 -15.76 -1.29
C VAL A 21 4.43 -14.85 -2.34
N GLY A 22 3.14 -15.02 -2.60
CA GLY A 22 2.44 -14.22 -3.59
C GLY A 22 1.03 -14.70 -3.87
N GLU A 23 0.31 -13.93 -4.68
CA GLU A 23 -1.05 -14.25 -5.06
C GLU A 23 -1.39 -13.77 -6.48
N LEU A 24 -2.35 -14.44 -7.09
CA LEU A 24 -2.94 -13.99 -8.35
C LEU A 24 -3.97 -12.90 -8.07
N CYS A 25 -3.85 -11.80 -8.80
CA CYS A 25 -4.79 -10.68 -8.76
C CYS A 25 -5.30 -10.39 -10.18
N ILE A 26 -6.53 -9.92 -10.27
CA ILE A 26 -7.11 -9.42 -11.53
C ILE A 26 -6.99 -7.90 -11.50
N VAL A 27 -6.49 -7.32 -12.59
CA VAL A 27 -6.36 -5.86 -12.74
C VAL A 27 -7.75 -5.24 -12.83
N PRO A 28 -8.15 -4.38 -11.87
CA PRO A 28 -9.53 -3.92 -11.77
C PRO A 28 -9.88 -2.73 -12.68
N SER A 29 -8.89 -2.04 -13.23
CA SER A 29 -9.10 -0.80 -14.00
C SER A 29 -8.02 -0.59 -15.06
N GLY A 30 -8.36 0.16 -16.11
CA GLY A 30 -7.43 0.50 -17.20
C GLY A 30 -6.42 1.58 -16.90
N SER A 31 -6.22 1.96 -15.63
CA SER A 31 -5.28 3.05 -15.27
C SER A 31 -3.81 2.74 -15.55
N MET A 32 -3.50 1.48 -15.89
CA MET A 32 -2.15 1.01 -16.22
C MET A 32 -2.02 0.63 -17.71
N GLU A 33 -3.03 0.92 -18.53
CA GLU A 33 -2.95 0.71 -19.97
C GLU A 33 -1.88 1.64 -20.59
N PRO A 34 -1.13 1.18 -21.59
CA PRO A 34 -1.24 -0.13 -22.25
C PRO A 34 -0.45 -1.27 -21.56
N THR A 35 0.26 -1.01 -20.48
CA THR A 35 1.14 -2.02 -19.83
C THR A 35 0.35 -3.18 -19.23
N LEU A 36 -0.77 -2.88 -18.56
CA LEU A 36 -1.70 -3.85 -17.99
C LEU A 36 -3.11 -3.50 -18.40
N LEU A 37 -3.79 -4.45 -19.02
CA LEU A 37 -5.18 -4.27 -19.44
C LEU A 37 -6.15 -4.61 -18.32
N CYS A 38 -7.32 -3.96 -18.33
CA CYS A 38 -8.40 -4.33 -17.41
C CYS A 38 -8.78 -5.80 -17.62
N GLY A 39 -8.80 -6.60 -16.54
CA GLY A 39 -9.07 -8.03 -16.57
C GLY A 39 -7.83 -8.93 -16.66
N ASP A 40 -6.64 -8.39 -16.89
CA ASP A 40 -5.40 -9.17 -16.87
C ASP A 40 -5.20 -9.84 -15.51
N ARG A 41 -4.62 -11.05 -15.55
CA ARG A 41 -4.24 -11.80 -14.35
C ARG A 41 -2.75 -11.62 -14.11
N VAL A 42 -2.42 -10.97 -13.01
CA VAL A 42 -1.05 -10.69 -12.60
C VAL A 42 -0.68 -11.44 -11.34
N TRP A 43 0.58 -11.83 -11.23
CA TRP A 43 1.12 -12.40 -10.00
C TRP A 43 1.70 -11.26 -9.16
N ILE A 44 1.19 -11.11 -7.93
CA ILE A 44 1.74 -10.16 -6.95
C ILE A 44 2.83 -10.89 -6.18
N ASP A 45 4.07 -10.48 -6.37
CA ASP A 45 5.21 -10.93 -5.56
C ASP A 45 5.20 -10.24 -4.20
N LYS A 46 5.20 -11.04 -3.15
CA LYS A 46 5.22 -10.57 -1.76
C LYS A 46 6.58 -10.74 -1.09
N ILE A 47 7.50 -11.46 -1.73
CA ILE A 47 8.83 -11.73 -1.17
C ILE A 47 9.72 -10.49 -1.35
N THR A 48 9.72 -9.91 -2.54
CA THR A 48 10.64 -8.81 -2.87
C THR A 48 10.49 -7.64 -1.91
N TYR A 49 9.27 -7.19 -1.64
CA TYR A 49 9.05 -6.03 -0.74
C TYR A 49 8.53 -6.42 0.66
N GLY A 50 8.50 -7.70 0.96
CA GLY A 50 8.01 -8.26 2.20
C GLY A 50 6.50 -8.47 2.23
N ALA A 51 6.09 -9.63 2.69
CA ALA A 51 4.68 -10.00 2.82
C ALA A 51 3.97 -9.16 3.90
N ARG A 52 2.76 -8.73 3.60
CA ARG A 52 1.88 -8.08 4.56
C ARG A 52 1.06 -9.14 5.30
N PHE A 53 1.08 -9.11 6.62
CA PHE A 53 0.21 -9.95 7.42
C PHE A 53 -1.26 -9.52 7.28
N PRO A 54 -2.20 -10.47 7.36
CA PRO A 54 -3.61 -10.18 7.43
C PRO A 54 -3.92 -9.19 8.55
N THR A 55 -4.83 -8.25 8.28
CA THR A 55 -5.29 -7.27 9.28
C THR A 55 -6.65 -7.63 9.84
N ARG A 56 -7.35 -8.57 9.22
CA ARG A 56 -8.66 -9.11 9.63
C ARG A 56 -8.83 -10.55 9.11
N TRP A 57 -9.85 -11.25 9.57
CA TRP A 57 -10.13 -12.62 9.16
C TRP A 57 -10.41 -12.77 7.67
N ALA A 58 -11.09 -11.79 7.07
CA ALA A 58 -11.39 -11.77 5.64
C ALA A 58 -10.14 -11.75 4.74
N ASP A 59 -9.01 -11.28 5.26
CA ASP A 59 -7.75 -11.25 4.51
C ASP A 59 -7.08 -12.64 4.44
N ILE A 60 -7.54 -13.61 5.24
CA ILE A 60 -6.97 -14.96 5.28
C ILE A 60 -7.71 -15.85 4.27
N PRO A 61 -6.99 -16.40 3.27
CA PRO A 61 -7.56 -17.33 2.31
C PRO A 61 -8.25 -18.52 3.00
N VAL A 62 -9.31 -19.03 2.41
CA VAL A 62 -10.19 -20.09 2.95
C VAL A 62 -11.05 -19.59 4.12
N ILE A 63 -10.51 -18.84 5.08
CA ILE A 63 -11.28 -18.28 6.21
C ILE A 63 -12.26 -17.21 5.72
N ASN A 64 -11.91 -16.46 4.67
CA ASN A 64 -12.77 -15.45 4.07
C ASN A 64 -14.14 -16.00 3.61
N VAL A 65 -14.25 -17.29 3.29
CA VAL A 65 -15.53 -17.93 2.92
C VAL A 65 -16.53 -17.86 4.08
N PHE A 66 -16.05 -17.94 5.31
CA PHE A 66 -16.93 -17.86 6.48
C PHE A 66 -17.48 -16.47 6.73
N THR A 67 -16.90 -15.42 6.14
CA THR A 67 -17.42 -14.05 6.23
C THR A 67 -18.72 -13.84 5.41
N TRP A 68 -19.15 -14.83 4.64
CA TRP A 68 -20.49 -14.83 4.01
C TRP A 68 -21.61 -15.02 5.03
N ILE A 69 -21.32 -15.62 6.19
CA ILE A 69 -22.26 -15.79 7.29
C ILE A 69 -22.36 -14.47 8.06
N ARG A 70 -23.58 -13.90 8.17
CA ARG A 70 -23.81 -12.57 8.75
C ARG A 70 -23.12 -12.32 10.09
N PRO A 71 -23.29 -13.16 11.15
CA PRO A 71 -22.67 -12.92 12.45
C PRO A 71 -21.13 -12.93 12.37
N LEU A 72 -20.53 -13.79 11.53
CA LEU A 72 -19.07 -13.85 11.35
C LEU A 72 -18.54 -12.63 10.59
N ARG A 73 -19.31 -12.10 9.65
CA ARG A 73 -18.99 -10.85 8.94
C ARG A 73 -18.97 -9.65 9.89
N GLU A 74 -19.92 -9.56 10.81
CA GLU A 74 -19.94 -8.47 11.79
C GLU A 74 -18.77 -8.57 12.76
N MET A 75 -18.42 -9.77 13.19
CA MET A 75 -17.24 -10.01 13.99
C MET A 75 -15.94 -9.65 13.25
N ASP A 76 -15.83 -9.96 11.96
CA ASP A 76 -14.70 -9.60 11.11
C ASP A 76 -14.56 -8.08 10.98
N ARG A 77 -15.67 -7.36 10.75
CA ARG A 77 -15.66 -5.89 10.66
C ARG A 77 -15.17 -5.20 11.93
N ASN A 78 -15.39 -5.80 13.07
CA ASN A 78 -14.96 -5.28 14.37
C ASN A 78 -13.55 -5.75 14.75
N THR A 79 -12.95 -6.66 13.96
CA THR A 79 -11.61 -7.20 14.22
C THR A 79 -10.60 -6.47 13.33
N HIS A 80 -9.71 -5.69 13.96
CA HIS A 80 -8.60 -5.06 13.26
C HIS A 80 -7.31 -5.36 14.00
N TRP A 81 -6.43 -6.12 13.35
CA TRP A 81 -5.09 -6.36 13.87
C TRP A 81 -4.14 -5.25 13.43
N LYS A 82 -3.15 -5.00 14.26
CA LYS A 82 -2.10 -4.03 13.94
C LYS A 82 -1.39 -4.44 12.66
N TYR A 83 -1.25 -3.48 11.74
CA TYR A 83 -0.50 -3.67 10.50
C TYR A 83 0.93 -4.14 10.80
N ARG A 84 1.32 -5.25 10.20
CA ARG A 84 2.68 -5.81 10.25
C ARG A 84 3.09 -6.25 8.86
N ARG A 85 4.36 -6.05 8.54
CA ARG A 85 4.97 -6.47 7.29
C ARG A 85 6.29 -7.16 7.59
N LEU A 86 6.57 -8.26 6.86
CA LEU A 86 7.88 -8.90 6.90
C LEU A 86 8.90 -8.03 6.17
N PRO A 87 10.19 -8.08 6.56
CA PRO A 87 11.23 -7.48 5.76
C PRO A 87 11.26 -8.16 4.37
N GLY A 88 11.39 -7.36 3.32
CA GLY A 88 11.61 -7.84 1.97
C GLY A 88 13.09 -8.10 1.71
N ILE A 89 13.38 -8.80 0.61
CA ILE A 89 14.74 -9.03 0.12
C ILE A 89 15.25 -7.90 -0.78
N GLY A 90 14.35 -7.05 -1.29
CA GLY A 90 14.64 -5.90 -2.14
C GLY A 90 13.99 -4.62 -1.67
N TYR A 91 14.28 -3.54 -2.39
CA TYR A 91 13.70 -2.22 -2.17
C TYR A 91 12.99 -1.77 -3.44
N PRO A 92 11.87 -1.03 -3.30
CA PRO A 92 11.17 -0.48 -4.47
C PRO A 92 12.05 0.47 -5.26
N GLU A 93 12.06 0.31 -6.59
CA GLU A 93 12.82 1.12 -7.53
C GLU A 93 11.90 1.90 -8.47
N VAL A 94 12.45 2.93 -9.13
CA VAL A 94 11.72 3.68 -10.14
C VAL A 94 11.47 2.77 -11.35
N GLY A 95 10.23 2.72 -11.81
CA GLY A 95 9.78 1.84 -12.88
C GLY A 95 9.00 0.61 -12.39
N ASP A 96 9.12 0.25 -11.11
CA ASP A 96 8.38 -0.88 -10.54
C ASP A 96 6.87 -0.64 -10.54
N ILE A 97 6.13 -1.69 -10.87
CA ILE A 97 4.68 -1.70 -10.72
C ILE A 97 4.36 -2.25 -9.33
N VAL A 98 3.69 -1.44 -8.55
CA VAL A 98 3.36 -1.78 -7.16
C VAL A 98 1.85 -1.87 -6.94
N VAL A 99 1.46 -2.80 -6.07
CA VAL A 99 0.08 -2.95 -5.61
C VAL A 99 -0.01 -2.52 -4.15
N PHE A 100 -0.92 -1.61 -3.88
CA PHE A 100 -1.12 -1.08 -2.52
C PHE A 100 -2.57 -0.72 -2.27
N ASN A 101 -2.95 -0.59 -1.02
CA ASN A 101 -4.29 -0.15 -0.66
C ASN A 101 -4.43 1.35 -0.88
N SER A 102 -5.59 1.77 -1.40
CA SER A 102 -5.92 3.20 -1.51
C SER A 102 -5.84 3.88 -0.13
N PRO A 103 -5.21 5.05 -0.04
CA PRO A 103 -5.23 5.82 1.21
C PRO A 103 -6.62 6.34 1.57
N GLU A 104 -7.54 6.43 0.61
CA GLU A 104 -8.93 6.88 0.83
C GLU A 104 -9.85 5.72 1.23
N SER A 105 -9.55 4.50 0.78
CA SER A 105 -10.34 3.30 1.07
C SER A 105 -9.42 2.10 1.21
N THR A 106 -9.33 1.56 2.42
CA THR A 106 -8.46 0.41 2.73
C THR A 106 -8.86 -0.87 1.99
N ASP A 107 -10.07 -0.93 1.47
CA ASP A 107 -10.63 -2.09 0.77
C ASP A 107 -10.36 -2.07 -0.74
N GLN A 108 -9.89 -0.94 -1.27
CA GLN A 108 -9.57 -0.80 -2.68
C GLN A 108 -8.07 -0.96 -2.94
N LEU A 109 -7.72 -1.97 -3.74
CA LEU A 109 -6.36 -2.15 -4.24
C LEU A 109 -6.12 -1.26 -5.45
N LEU A 110 -5.00 -0.59 -5.45
CA LEU A 110 -4.50 0.21 -6.56
C LEU A 110 -3.24 -0.41 -7.14
N VAL A 111 -3.14 -0.40 -8.46
CA VAL A 111 -1.96 -0.83 -9.21
C VAL A 111 -1.40 0.41 -9.90
N LYS A 112 -0.15 0.76 -9.61
CA LYS A 112 0.50 1.96 -10.14
C LYS A 112 1.99 1.72 -10.35
N ARG A 113 2.63 2.54 -11.20
CA ARG A 113 4.07 2.54 -11.43
C ARG A 113 4.76 3.58 -10.56
N ILE A 114 5.89 3.23 -9.97
CA ILE A 114 6.75 4.17 -9.26
C ILE A 114 7.46 5.06 -10.28
N THR A 115 7.15 6.34 -10.27
CA THR A 115 7.76 7.32 -11.19
C THR A 115 8.90 8.08 -10.53
N ARG A 116 8.87 8.23 -9.21
CA ARG A 116 9.90 8.94 -8.45
C ARG A 116 9.98 8.46 -7.03
N ILE A 117 11.20 8.47 -6.47
CA ILE A 117 11.46 8.15 -5.06
C ILE A 117 12.11 9.35 -4.41
N LYS A 118 11.59 9.76 -3.26
CA LYS A 118 12.20 10.73 -2.36
C LYS A 118 12.61 10.03 -1.08
N LYS A 119 13.92 9.98 -0.83
CA LYS A 119 14.48 9.26 0.32
C LYS A 119 14.35 10.09 1.61
N LYS A 120 14.43 9.40 2.73
CA LYS A 120 14.61 10.05 4.03
C LYS A 120 15.80 11.01 3.98
N ASN A 121 15.66 12.19 4.54
CA ASN A 121 16.59 13.32 4.54
C ASN A 121 16.68 14.10 3.21
N ASP A 122 16.00 13.68 2.14
CA ASP A 122 15.87 14.54 0.98
C ASP A 122 15.13 15.81 1.35
N THR A 123 15.51 16.92 0.73
CA THR A 123 14.88 18.23 0.95
C THR A 123 13.74 18.45 -0.03
N LEU A 124 12.65 19.01 0.48
CA LEU A 124 11.51 19.47 -0.31
C LEU A 124 11.44 21.00 -0.24
N HIS A 125 11.35 21.63 -1.39
CA HIS A 125 11.09 23.07 -1.47
C HIS A 125 9.58 23.30 -1.52
N VAL A 126 9.03 23.86 -0.43
CA VAL A 126 7.61 24.19 -0.33
C VAL A 126 7.40 25.54 -1.02
N ARG A 127 6.71 25.53 -2.13
CA ARG A 127 6.35 26.71 -2.94
C ARG A 127 4.83 26.85 -2.96
N ARG A 128 4.35 27.94 -3.52
CA ARG A 128 2.92 28.21 -3.62
C ARG A 128 2.17 27.21 -4.50
N ASP A 129 2.78 26.77 -5.56
CA ASP A 129 2.25 25.81 -6.53
C ASP A 129 2.08 24.41 -5.96
N ASN A 130 2.98 23.96 -5.08
CA ASN A 130 2.97 22.63 -4.47
C ASN A 130 2.52 22.61 -3.00
N TYR A 131 2.15 23.76 -2.45
CA TYR A 131 1.84 23.91 -1.01
C TYR A 131 0.73 22.97 -0.53
N LEU A 132 -0.37 22.86 -1.26
CA LEU A 132 -1.52 22.06 -0.83
C LEU A 132 -1.17 20.58 -0.74
N PHE A 133 -0.38 20.09 -1.69
CA PHE A 133 0.09 18.70 -1.71
C PHE A 133 1.09 18.43 -0.59
N LEU A 134 2.15 19.28 -0.51
CA LEU A 134 3.21 19.09 0.48
C LEU A 134 2.72 19.33 1.91
N ARG A 135 1.73 20.20 2.13
CA ARG A 135 1.12 20.41 3.44
C ARG A 135 0.55 19.12 4.01
N LYS A 136 -0.18 18.31 3.21
CA LYS A 136 -0.73 17.03 3.67
C LYS A 136 0.40 16.08 4.07
N LEU A 137 1.40 15.93 3.20
CA LEU A 137 2.55 15.06 3.43
C LEU A 137 3.33 15.45 4.69
N ILE A 138 3.64 16.73 4.89
CA ILE A 138 4.40 17.22 6.03
C ILE A 138 3.56 17.12 7.32
N ALA A 139 2.25 17.31 7.25
CA ALA A 139 1.35 17.13 8.39
C ALA A 139 1.30 15.66 8.86
N GLU A 140 1.38 14.68 7.95
CA GLU A 140 1.48 13.26 8.30
C GLU A 140 2.78 12.91 9.05
N GLU A 141 3.84 13.71 8.85
CA GLU A 141 5.09 13.61 9.63
C GLU A 141 5.04 14.36 10.98
N GLY A 142 3.86 14.91 11.34
CA GLY A 142 3.63 15.60 12.61
C GLY A 142 4.14 17.04 12.64
N CYS A 143 4.33 17.67 11.47
CA CYS A 143 4.78 19.05 11.37
C CYS A 143 3.65 19.97 10.88
N ASP A 144 3.54 21.15 11.49
CA ASP A 144 2.57 22.18 11.06
C ASP A 144 3.16 23.02 9.93
N VAL A 145 2.39 23.17 8.86
CA VAL A 145 2.80 24.01 7.72
C VAL A 145 1.73 25.04 7.44
N ARG A 146 2.12 26.29 7.47
CA ARG A 146 1.22 27.44 7.20
C ARG A 146 1.83 28.35 6.17
N MET A 147 0.99 28.86 5.29
CA MET A 147 1.37 29.92 4.37
C MET A 147 0.71 31.23 4.83
N ARG A 148 1.52 32.26 5.06
CA ARG A 148 1.04 33.64 5.38
C ARG A 148 1.59 34.60 4.33
N LYS A 149 0.70 35.30 3.66
CA LYS A 149 1.05 36.22 2.54
C LYS A 149 1.82 35.42 1.43
N ARG A 150 3.13 35.55 1.37
CA ARG A 150 4.01 34.90 0.39
C ARG A 150 5.07 34.00 1.05
N SER A 151 5.07 33.91 2.38
CA SER A 151 6.08 33.14 3.12
C SER A 151 5.48 31.84 3.67
N VAL A 152 6.27 30.78 3.65
CA VAL A 152 5.94 29.48 4.24
C VAL A 152 6.52 29.43 5.64
N TYR A 153 5.75 28.88 6.57
CA TYR A 153 6.15 28.64 7.96
C TYR A 153 6.01 27.15 8.25
N ILE A 154 7.10 26.53 8.68
CA ILE A 154 7.15 25.15 9.11
C ILE A 154 7.42 25.14 10.62
N ASN A 155 6.49 24.57 11.40
CA ASN A 155 6.55 24.60 12.87
C ASN A 155 6.75 26.02 13.46
N GLY A 156 6.20 27.03 12.80
CA GLY A 156 6.32 28.44 13.22
C GLY A 156 7.59 29.16 12.76
N ILE A 157 8.55 28.45 12.16
CA ILE A 157 9.77 29.04 11.59
C ILE A 157 9.52 29.38 10.12
N CYS A 158 9.92 30.57 9.70
CA CYS A 158 9.83 30.98 8.29
C CYS A 158 10.92 30.25 7.49
N ASP A 159 10.53 29.15 6.89
CA ASP A 159 11.40 28.33 6.06
C ASP A 159 10.59 27.70 4.93
N SER A 160 11.18 27.62 3.75
CA SER A 160 10.60 26.98 2.57
C SER A 160 11.20 25.60 2.27
N ILE A 161 12.16 25.16 3.08
CA ILE A 161 12.87 23.89 2.91
C ILE A 161 12.45 22.94 4.03
N TYR A 162 12.04 21.74 3.63
CA TYR A 162 11.65 20.69 4.57
C TYR A 162 12.45 19.42 4.31
N GLY A 163 13.09 18.88 5.34
CA GLY A 163 13.78 17.59 5.29
C GLY A 163 12.82 16.45 5.62
N LEU A 164 12.69 15.48 4.72
CA LEU A 164 11.82 14.33 4.88
C LEU A 164 12.29 13.41 6.01
N LYS A 165 11.38 12.99 6.88
CA LYS A 165 11.64 12.02 7.95
C LYS A 165 11.51 10.57 7.49
N ARG A 166 10.81 10.33 6.35
CA ARG A 166 10.54 9.02 5.77
C ARG A 166 10.85 9.02 4.27
N THR A 167 10.91 7.83 3.68
CA THR A 167 10.98 7.66 2.22
C THR A 167 9.58 7.65 1.64
N TYR A 168 9.38 8.41 0.57
CA TYR A 168 8.11 8.53 -0.17
C TYR A 168 8.26 8.07 -1.60
N TYR A 169 7.23 7.39 -2.09
CA TYR A 169 7.14 6.87 -3.44
C TYR A 169 6.03 7.62 -4.17
N TYR A 170 6.38 8.24 -5.28
CA TYR A 170 5.40 8.84 -6.18
C TYR A 170 4.98 7.77 -7.18
N VAL A 171 3.69 7.56 -7.30
CA VAL A 171 3.13 6.52 -8.14
C VAL A 171 2.09 7.11 -9.08
N GLU A 172 2.14 6.68 -10.35
CA GLU A 172 1.26 7.17 -11.40
C GLU A 172 0.70 5.99 -12.19
N GLY A 173 -0.42 6.20 -12.87
CA GLY A 173 -0.92 5.25 -13.85
C GLY A 173 -0.20 5.44 -15.18
N ASP A 174 -0.01 4.37 -15.94
CA ASP A 174 0.58 4.44 -17.29
C ASP A 174 -0.41 5.08 -18.29
N ASN A 175 -1.70 4.99 -18.01
CA ASN A 175 -2.76 5.68 -18.76
C ASN A 175 -2.97 7.07 -18.17
N SER A 176 -2.07 7.99 -18.48
CA SER A 176 -2.18 9.42 -18.16
C SER A 176 -2.70 10.18 -19.40
N ALA A 177 -3.97 9.94 -19.75
CA ALA A 177 -4.67 10.75 -20.72
C ALA A 177 -5.35 11.94 -20.04
#